data_07f6225e9a884caa6c0cab43ca852871
#
_entry.id   07f6225e9a884caa6c0cab43ca852871
#
_cell.length_a   1.000
_cell.length_b   1.000
_cell.length_c   1.000
_cell.angle_alpha   90.00
_cell.angle_beta   90.00
_cell.angle_gamma   90.00
#
_symmetry.space_group_name_H-M   'P 1'
#
loop_
_entity.id
_entity.type
_entity.pdbx_description
1 polymer ?
#
loop_
_entity_poly.entity_id
_entity_poly.type
_entity_poly.pdbx_seq_one_letter_code
_entity_poly.pdbx_strand_id
1 'polypeptide(L)'
;MTLPRKIRPNQTLFQFEIWRRQATGSVAEILGAEEINRDIGARLFKFRGHLTEELNHYHPQGKVIIGAYVEGVNQYITEILKTPEKLPLPFKMMNILPQKWTAEVVISRHQGLLGNIVEELQIGRAVAKLGPQKVKDLIWFHPKEPKITLDDQIDQKLIFEDILAPYNAFRKNIQFQAKHLDSIYRDPDGIDYVNQYNGLSKDSLAIGSNNWVLNGSKTIDGNTYMANDPHRTIAIPSLRYMAHLVAPGWNVIGGGEPEIPGISIGHNQYGAWGLTVFRTDGEDLYQYQLNPKNPLQYKYQGKWRDFKIIKEKIVVKGAADKEFELYYTLHGPVTYLNKKALKAFAVRCAWLEPGGSPYLASLRMDQAKNWEEFKFACSFSNIPGENMVWADREGNIGWQAVGIAPIRETFSGLVPVPGNGSYEWGGYLPILEKPNSSNPEKGYIATANQNITPSNYTRWDAIGYTWSDPYRGERIDEVPVSYTHLRAHETSLHLVCRLLLE
;
A
#
# COMPACT_ATOMS: atom_id res chain seq x y z
N MET A 1 21.94 -3.81 13.46
CA MET A 1 21.73 -4.78 12.38
C MET A 1 22.32 -4.18 11.11
N THR A 2 23.55 -4.52 10.77
CA THR A 2 24.18 -4.09 9.51
C THR A 2 23.62 -4.93 8.40
N LEU A 3 23.21 -4.33 7.27
CA LEU A 3 22.84 -5.04 6.06
C LEU A 3 23.89 -6.10 5.73
N PRO A 4 23.51 -7.34 5.42
CA PRO A 4 24.49 -8.36 5.06
C PRO A 4 25.32 -7.88 3.88
N ARG A 5 26.64 -7.87 4.01
CA ARG A 5 27.63 -7.46 3.00
C ARG A 5 27.55 -8.16 1.63
N LYS A 6 26.57 -9.08 1.47
CA LYS A 6 26.41 -9.93 0.27
C LYS A 6 25.09 -9.85 -0.47
N ILE A 7 24.15 -8.98 -0.10
CA ILE A 7 23.13 -8.57 -1.08
C ILE A 7 23.94 -7.84 -2.14
N ARG A 8 23.90 -8.27 -3.40
CA ARG A 8 24.62 -7.58 -4.48
C ARG A 8 24.02 -6.16 -4.60
N PRO A 9 24.56 -5.16 -3.87
CA PRO A 9 23.97 -3.82 -3.76
C PRO A 9 23.97 -3.13 -5.14
N ASN A 10 24.87 -3.57 -6.03
CA ASN A 10 25.04 -2.99 -7.35
C ASN A 10 23.82 -3.10 -8.27
N GLN A 11 22.91 -4.06 -8.05
CA GLN A 11 21.73 -4.19 -8.91
C GLN A 11 20.52 -3.42 -8.38
N THR A 12 20.45 -3.20 -7.06
CA THR A 12 19.28 -2.60 -6.41
C THR A 12 19.49 -1.13 -6.02
N LEU A 13 20.75 -0.64 -6.01
CA LEU A 13 21.07 0.73 -5.57
C LEU A 13 20.31 1.80 -6.38
N PHE A 14 20.10 1.57 -7.68
CA PHE A 14 19.36 2.52 -8.49
C PHE A 14 17.89 2.61 -8.06
N GLN A 15 17.24 1.48 -7.73
CA GLN A 15 15.89 1.45 -7.18
C GLN A 15 15.83 2.18 -5.85
N PHE A 16 16.83 1.99 -4.96
CA PHE A 16 16.91 2.74 -3.70
C PHE A 16 16.92 4.25 -3.93
N GLU A 17 17.66 4.73 -4.92
CA GLU A 17 17.67 6.15 -5.26
C GLU A 17 16.31 6.61 -5.82
N ILE A 18 15.68 5.81 -6.68
CA ILE A 18 14.35 6.13 -7.23
C ILE A 18 13.29 6.14 -6.11
N TRP A 19 13.27 5.17 -5.22
CA TRP A 19 12.35 5.14 -4.07
C TRP A 19 12.57 6.34 -3.13
N ARG A 20 13.82 6.66 -2.82
CA ARG A 20 14.14 7.86 -2.05
C ARG A 20 13.53 9.12 -2.70
N ARG A 21 13.66 9.27 -4.00
CA ARG A 21 13.11 10.41 -4.74
C ARG A 21 11.59 10.42 -4.74
N GLN A 22 10.96 9.29 -4.91
CA GLN A 22 9.50 9.15 -4.78
C GLN A 22 9.05 9.51 -3.35
N ALA A 23 9.74 9.00 -2.34
CA ALA A 23 9.44 9.27 -0.94
C ALA A 23 9.59 10.75 -0.54
N THR A 24 10.56 11.44 -1.14
CA THR A 24 10.87 12.85 -0.84
C THR A 24 10.19 13.84 -1.78
N GLY A 25 9.56 13.38 -2.87
CA GLY A 25 9.01 14.25 -3.92
C GLY A 25 10.12 15.05 -4.62
N SER A 26 11.12 14.35 -5.16
CA SER A 26 12.29 14.94 -5.84
C SER A 26 12.65 14.24 -7.16
N VAL A 27 11.66 13.64 -7.81
CA VAL A 27 11.84 12.96 -9.11
C VAL A 27 12.07 13.98 -10.23
N ALA A 28 11.45 15.16 -10.18
CA ALA A 28 11.65 16.24 -11.15
C ALA A 28 13.10 16.73 -11.22
N GLU A 29 13.89 16.57 -10.16
CA GLU A 29 15.33 16.89 -10.16
C GLU A 29 16.12 16.06 -11.19
N ILE A 30 15.62 14.90 -11.59
CA ILE A 30 16.31 14.01 -12.53
C ILE A 30 15.56 13.77 -13.83
N LEU A 31 14.23 13.90 -13.85
CA LEU A 31 13.40 13.65 -15.03
C LEU A 31 12.79 14.93 -15.65
N GLY A 32 12.78 16.04 -14.94
CA GLY A 32 12.31 17.32 -15.47
C GLY A 32 10.86 17.64 -15.14
N ALA A 33 10.32 18.63 -15.87
CA ALA A 33 9.04 19.29 -15.55
C ALA A 33 7.82 18.36 -15.56
N GLU A 34 7.86 17.26 -16.28
CA GLU A 34 6.77 16.28 -16.37
C GLU A 34 6.48 15.58 -15.03
N GLU A 35 7.44 15.55 -14.11
CA GLU A 35 7.32 14.92 -12.80
C GLU A 35 6.95 15.90 -11.66
N ILE A 36 6.74 17.19 -11.97
CA ILE A 36 6.35 18.21 -10.98
C ILE A 36 5.07 17.80 -10.24
N ASN A 37 4.04 17.33 -10.93
CA ASN A 37 2.78 16.93 -10.31
C ASN A 37 2.94 15.68 -9.41
N ARG A 38 3.85 14.76 -9.78
CA ARG A 38 4.24 13.64 -8.93
C ARG A 38 4.84 14.13 -7.63
N ASP A 39 5.82 15.03 -7.72
CA ASP A 39 6.53 15.53 -6.54
C ASP A 39 5.61 16.39 -5.66
N ILE A 40 4.71 17.17 -6.24
CA ILE A 40 3.64 17.86 -5.49
C ILE A 40 2.78 16.85 -4.74
N GLY A 41 2.31 15.79 -5.41
CA GLY A 41 1.50 14.73 -4.79
C GLY A 41 2.24 14.02 -3.66
N ALA A 42 3.50 13.61 -3.87
CA ALA A 42 4.32 12.97 -2.85
C ALA A 42 4.49 13.84 -1.61
N ARG A 43 4.70 15.15 -1.79
CA ARG A 43 4.81 16.12 -0.67
C ARG A 43 3.47 16.45 -0.05
N LEU A 44 2.39 16.49 -0.82
CA LEU A 44 1.03 16.70 -0.31
C LEU A 44 0.62 15.57 0.65
N PHE A 45 0.93 14.34 0.30
CA PHE A 45 0.60 13.13 1.08
C PHE A 45 1.75 12.65 1.98
N LYS A 46 2.74 13.49 2.26
CA LYS A 46 3.82 13.18 3.19
C LYS A 46 3.28 13.09 4.62
N PHE A 47 3.71 12.05 5.38
CA PHE A 47 3.49 12.00 6.83
C PHE A 47 4.14 13.20 7.53
N ARG A 48 3.40 13.87 8.42
CA ARG A 48 3.84 15.06 9.14
C ARG A 48 3.59 14.99 10.65
N GLY A 49 3.41 13.77 11.17
CA GLY A 49 3.26 13.51 12.60
C GLY A 49 4.60 13.43 13.35
N HIS A 50 4.55 12.98 14.58
CA HIS A 50 5.73 12.81 15.44
C HIS A 50 6.56 11.60 15.02
N LEU A 51 7.78 11.84 14.51
CA LEU A 51 8.66 10.80 13.97
C LEU A 51 8.96 9.68 14.99
N THR A 52 9.23 10.01 16.25
CA THR A 52 9.55 8.99 17.27
C THR A 52 8.36 8.07 17.56
N GLU A 53 7.14 8.61 17.59
CA GLU A 53 5.91 7.85 17.76
C GLU A 53 5.69 6.92 16.57
N GLU A 54 5.84 7.42 15.36
CA GLU A 54 5.78 6.65 14.12
C GLU A 54 6.75 5.48 14.12
N LEU A 55 8.03 5.72 14.40
CA LEU A 55 9.07 4.68 14.37
C LEU A 55 8.83 3.58 15.41
N ASN A 56 8.40 3.97 16.63
CA ASN A 56 8.18 3.01 17.72
C ASN A 56 6.81 2.30 17.64
N HIS A 57 5.90 2.73 16.77
CA HIS A 57 4.68 2.01 16.50
C HIS A 57 4.97 0.58 16.02
N TYR A 58 5.88 0.43 15.08
CA TYR A 58 6.19 -0.85 14.43
C TYR A 58 6.93 -1.84 15.32
N HIS A 59 7.72 -1.34 16.27
CA HIS A 59 8.45 -2.16 17.24
C HIS A 59 8.85 -1.29 18.44
N PRO A 60 8.92 -1.81 19.69
CA PRO A 60 9.38 -1.03 20.84
C PRO A 60 10.78 -0.40 20.65
N GLN A 61 11.64 -1.05 19.85
CA GLN A 61 12.96 -0.56 19.45
C GLN A 61 12.97 -0.04 17.99
N GLY A 62 11.80 0.35 17.43
CA GLY A 62 11.66 0.70 16.03
C GLY A 62 12.60 1.83 15.60
N LYS A 63 12.76 2.86 16.42
CA LYS A 63 13.72 3.95 16.18
C LYS A 63 15.16 3.44 16.02
N VAL A 64 15.59 2.49 16.85
CA VAL A 64 16.94 1.91 16.80
C VAL A 64 17.11 1.03 15.55
N ILE A 65 16.13 0.16 15.27
CA ILE A 65 16.18 -0.77 14.14
C ILE A 65 16.17 -0.01 12.80
N ILE A 66 15.24 0.93 12.64
CA ILE A 66 15.13 1.74 11.42
C ILE A 66 16.34 2.66 11.27
N GLY A 67 16.83 3.24 12.36
CA GLY A 67 18.06 4.03 12.37
C GLY A 67 19.28 3.25 11.90
N ALA A 68 19.47 2.03 12.41
CA ALA A 68 20.57 1.14 12.01
C ALA A 68 20.44 0.68 10.55
N TYR A 69 19.21 0.46 10.06
CA TYR A 69 18.96 0.16 8.66
C TYR A 69 19.40 1.34 7.76
N VAL A 70 18.95 2.56 8.08
CA VAL A 70 19.34 3.79 7.36
C VAL A 70 20.84 4.02 7.38
N GLU A 71 21.48 3.78 8.51
CA GLU A 71 22.95 3.90 8.64
C GLU A 71 23.67 2.91 7.70
N GLY A 72 23.21 1.65 7.66
CA GLY A 72 23.74 0.64 6.73
C GLY A 72 23.61 1.04 5.25
N VAL A 73 22.45 1.56 4.85
CA VAL A 73 22.25 2.09 3.49
C VAL A 73 23.22 3.25 3.22
N ASN A 74 23.33 4.18 4.14
CA ASN A 74 24.18 5.37 4.00
C ASN A 74 25.68 5.06 4.02
N GLN A 75 26.09 4.06 4.77
CA GLN A 75 27.47 3.57 4.73
C GLN A 75 27.80 3.03 3.34
N TYR A 76 26.93 2.19 2.77
CA TYR A 76 27.13 1.67 1.42
C TYR A 76 27.19 2.79 0.37
N ILE A 77 26.27 3.76 0.43
CA ILE A 77 26.30 4.93 -0.46
C ILE A 77 27.63 5.69 -0.31
N THR A 78 28.11 5.89 0.90
CA THR A 78 29.38 6.58 1.17
C THR A 78 30.58 5.81 0.62
N GLU A 79 30.55 4.48 0.69
CA GLU A 79 31.62 3.63 0.15
C GLU A 79 31.65 3.64 -1.39
N ILE A 80 30.49 3.50 -2.05
CA ILE A 80 30.43 3.47 -3.50
C ILE A 80 30.77 4.81 -4.15
N LEU A 81 30.46 5.93 -3.48
CA LEU A 81 30.81 7.26 -3.95
C LEU A 81 32.33 7.55 -3.93
N LYS A 82 33.14 6.74 -3.22
CA LYS A 82 34.64 6.80 -3.30
C LYS A 82 35.18 6.18 -4.57
N THR A 83 34.37 5.38 -5.27
CA THR A 83 34.72 4.67 -6.51
C THR A 83 33.58 4.81 -7.52
N PRO A 84 33.31 6.04 -8.06
CA PRO A 84 32.15 6.31 -8.92
C PRO A 84 32.13 5.45 -10.18
N GLU A 85 33.29 4.99 -10.65
CA GLU A 85 33.39 4.07 -11.78
C GLU A 85 32.71 2.71 -11.55
N LYS A 86 32.47 2.33 -10.28
CA LYS A 86 31.75 1.11 -9.87
C LYS A 86 30.25 1.32 -9.69
N LEU A 87 29.73 2.54 -9.85
CA LEU A 87 28.30 2.77 -9.83
C LEU A 87 27.57 1.93 -10.88
N PRO A 88 26.38 1.39 -10.57
CA PRO A 88 25.53 0.72 -11.54
C PRO A 88 25.31 1.54 -12.79
N LEU A 89 25.23 0.87 -13.93
CA LEU A 89 25.09 1.52 -15.25
C LEU A 89 23.98 2.59 -15.31
N PRO A 90 22.79 2.40 -14.73
CA PRO A 90 21.73 3.42 -14.78
C PRO A 90 22.13 4.78 -14.21
N PHE A 91 22.98 4.82 -13.16
CA PHE A 91 23.49 6.08 -12.62
C PHE A 91 24.36 6.84 -13.65
N LYS A 92 25.19 6.10 -14.39
CA LYS A 92 26.03 6.68 -15.46
C LYS A 92 25.18 7.13 -16.64
N MET A 93 24.20 6.30 -17.04
CA MET A 93 23.30 6.61 -18.15
C MET A 93 22.47 7.89 -17.89
N MET A 94 22.08 8.12 -16.65
CA MET A 94 21.29 9.31 -16.27
C MET A 94 22.14 10.48 -15.75
N ASN A 95 23.45 10.27 -15.57
CA ASN A 95 24.38 11.23 -14.98
C ASN A 95 23.90 11.73 -13.61
N ILE A 96 23.56 10.81 -12.70
CA ILE A 96 23.11 11.10 -11.34
C ILE A 96 23.93 10.32 -10.32
N LEU A 97 23.88 10.76 -9.07
CA LEU A 97 24.53 10.11 -7.93
C LEU A 97 23.50 9.71 -6.88
N PRO A 98 23.72 8.59 -6.17
CA PRO A 98 22.85 8.21 -5.04
C PRO A 98 23.00 9.21 -3.89
N GLN A 99 21.90 9.50 -3.22
CA GLN A 99 21.85 10.40 -2.06
C GLN A 99 21.52 9.64 -0.79
N LYS A 100 21.93 10.20 0.35
CA LYS A 100 21.72 9.60 1.66
C LYS A 100 20.23 9.53 2.03
N TRP A 101 19.90 8.48 2.74
CA TRP A 101 18.56 8.21 3.28
C TRP A 101 18.39 8.82 4.67
N THR A 102 17.14 9.04 5.02
CA THR A 102 16.72 9.38 6.38
C THR A 102 15.62 8.41 6.83
N ALA A 103 15.25 8.41 8.10
CA ALA A 103 14.17 7.57 8.59
C ALA A 103 12.82 7.89 7.90
N GLU A 104 12.61 9.15 7.50
CA GLU A 104 11.41 9.59 6.76
C GLU A 104 11.27 8.91 5.40
N VAL A 105 12.37 8.50 4.77
CA VAL A 105 12.32 7.71 3.52
C VAL A 105 11.75 6.33 3.80
N VAL A 106 12.20 5.67 4.87
CA VAL A 106 11.76 4.33 5.27
C VAL A 106 10.28 4.31 5.63
N ILE A 107 9.81 5.33 6.37
CA ILE A 107 8.39 5.43 6.77
C ILE A 107 7.52 6.13 5.74
N SER A 108 8.01 6.38 4.53
CA SER A 108 7.25 7.12 3.53
C SER A 108 5.97 6.38 3.10
N ARG A 109 4.99 7.15 2.60
CA ARG A 109 3.70 6.64 2.13
C ARG A 109 3.66 6.47 0.60
N HIS A 110 4.80 6.54 -0.08
CA HIS A 110 4.84 6.58 -1.54
C HIS A 110 4.38 5.27 -2.20
N GLN A 111 4.46 4.15 -1.53
CA GLN A 111 4.06 2.84 -2.06
C GLN A 111 2.54 2.67 -2.21
N GLY A 112 1.76 3.57 -1.63
CA GLY A 112 0.34 3.77 -1.89
C GLY A 112 -0.49 2.52 -2.16
N LEU A 113 -0.54 1.59 -1.21
CA LEU A 113 -1.22 0.31 -1.35
C LEU A 113 -2.76 0.39 -1.18
N LEU A 114 -3.30 1.53 -0.74
CA LEU A 114 -4.72 1.82 -0.79
C LEU A 114 -5.03 2.69 -2.01
N GLY A 115 -6.20 2.52 -2.58
CA GLY A 115 -6.68 3.24 -3.75
C GLY A 115 -8.19 3.42 -3.73
N ASN A 116 -8.80 3.28 -2.55
CA ASN A 116 -10.25 3.35 -2.35
C ASN A 116 -10.84 4.64 -2.89
N ILE A 117 -10.15 5.77 -2.70
CA ILE A 117 -10.60 7.09 -3.14
C ILE A 117 -10.84 7.18 -4.65
N VAL A 118 -10.11 6.41 -5.46
CA VAL A 118 -10.31 6.36 -6.92
C VAL A 118 -11.59 5.61 -7.24
N GLU A 119 -11.85 4.49 -6.57
CA GLU A 119 -13.08 3.70 -6.69
C GLU A 119 -14.28 4.52 -6.19
N GLU A 120 -14.18 5.18 -5.04
CA GLU A 120 -15.19 6.09 -4.49
C GLU A 120 -15.60 7.16 -5.50
N LEU A 121 -14.62 7.85 -6.11
CA LEU A 121 -14.90 8.86 -7.13
C LEU A 121 -15.55 8.25 -8.38
N GLN A 122 -15.14 7.05 -8.82
CA GLN A 122 -15.73 6.36 -9.95
C GLN A 122 -17.19 5.96 -9.68
N ILE A 123 -17.47 5.42 -8.49
CA ILE A 123 -18.84 5.10 -8.06
C ILE A 123 -19.68 6.37 -7.98
N GLY A 124 -19.15 7.45 -7.39
CA GLY A 124 -19.82 8.76 -7.33
C GLY A 124 -20.19 9.29 -8.73
N ARG A 125 -19.28 9.20 -9.70
CA ARG A 125 -19.52 9.55 -11.11
C ARG A 125 -20.58 8.66 -11.76
N ALA A 126 -20.54 7.37 -11.48
CA ALA A 126 -21.55 6.43 -11.98
C ALA A 126 -22.93 6.75 -11.40
N VAL A 127 -23.01 7.01 -10.09
CA VAL A 127 -24.26 7.40 -9.42
C VAL A 127 -24.83 8.70 -9.98
N ALA A 128 -23.99 9.72 -10.22
CA ALA A 128 -24.42 10.98 -10.83
C ALA A 128 -25.01 10.81 -12.23
N LYS A 129 -24.55 9.82 -13.00
CA LYS A 129 -25.03 9.54 -14.37
C LYS A 129 -26.22 8.59 -14.43
N LEU A 130 -26.22 7.55 -13.60
CA LEU A 130 -27.13 6.40 -13.73
C LEU A 130 -28.15 6.32 -12.59
N GLY A 131 -27.91 7.02 -11.50
CA GLY A 131 -28.63 6.87 -10.25
C GLY A 131 -28.14 5.68 -9.40
N PRO A 132 -28.39 5.72 -8.08
CA PRO A 132 -27.83 4.74 -7.14
C PRO A 132 -28.32 3.30 -7.39
N GLN A 133 -29.60 3.12 -7.78
CA GLN A 133 -30.14 1.77 -7.99
C GLN A 133 -29.44 1.08 -9.17
N LYS A 134 -29.28 1.76 -10.29
CA LYS A 134 -28.65 1.19 -11.47
C LYS A 134 -27.18 0.85 -11.25
N VAL A 135 -26.48 1.61 -10.39
CA VAL A 135 -25.10 1.30 -9.99
C VAL A 135 -25.06 0.05 -9.13
N LYS A 136 -26.00 -0.14 -8.22
CA LYS A 136 -26.12 -1.38 -7.42
C LYS A 136 -26.42 -2.61 -8.27
N ASP A 137 -27.18 -2.45 -9.35
CA ASP A 137 -27.46 -3.54 -10.30
C ASP A 137 -26.22 -3.95 -11.11
N LEU A 138 -25.23 -3.04 -11.27
CA LEU A 138 -24.02 -3.25 -12.06
C LEU A 138 -22.80 -3.68 -11.22
N ILE A 139 -22.76 -3.31 -9.95
CA ILE A 139 -21.64 -3.61 -9.03
C ILE A 139 -22.14 -4.57 -7.96
N TRP A 140 -21.44 -5.69 -7.83
CA TRP A 140 -21.74 -6.65 -6.77
C TRP A 140 -21.20 -6.19 -5.43
N PHE A 141 -22.02 -5.45 -4.68
CA PHE A 141 -21.75 -5.12 -3.30
C PHE A 141 -22.14 -6.28 -2.38
N HIS A 142 -21.29 -6.59 -1.41
CA HIS A 142 -21.57 -7.63 -0.43
C HIS A 142 -20.75 -7.42 0.85
N PRO A 143 -21.18 -7.96 2.00
CA PRO A 143 -22.33 -8.86 2.19
C PRO A 143 -23.66 -8.12 2.25
N LYS A 144 -23.66 -6.79 2.22
CA LYS A 144 -24.84 -5.93 2.25
C LYS A 144 -24.74 -4.86 1.16
N GLU A 145 -25.88 -4.36 0.73
CA GLU A 145 -25.92 -3.19 -0.13
C GLU A 145 -25.58 -1.91 0.64
N PRO A 146 -24.58 -1.13 0.18
CA PRO A 146 -24.25 0.15 0.80
C PRO A 146 -25.23 1.26 0.42
N LYS A 147 -25.25 2.32 1.23
CA LYS A 147 -25.85 3.60 0.83
C LYS A 147 -24.88 4.35 -0.07
N ILE A 148 -25.21 4.52 -1.35
CA ILE A 148 -24.40 5.20 -2.36
C ILE A 148 -25.09 6.42 -2.97
N THR A 149 -26.05 7.03 -2.27
CA THR A 149 -26.73 8.25 -2.71
C THR A 149 -25.80 9.45 -2.50
N LEU A 150 -25.55 10.24 -3.54
CA LEU A 150 -24.85 11.50 -3.42
C LEU A 150 -25.69 12.50 -2.62
N ASP A 151 -25.04 13.22 -1.72
CA ASP A 151 -25.66 14.35 -1.02
C ASP A 151 -25.93 15.51 -2.01
N ASP A 152 -27.04 16.24 -1.82
CA ASP A 152 -27.44 17.33 -2.73
C ASP A 152 -26.44 18.51 -2.73
N GLN A 153 -25.55 18.61 -1.73
CA GLN A 153 -24.48 19.62 -1.69
C GLN A 153 -23.28 19.28 -2.56
N ILE A 154 -23.19 18.03 -3.05
CA ILE A 154 -22.13 17.61 -3.96
C ILE A 154 -22.37 18.20 -5.35
N ASP A 155 -21.39 18.92 -5.86
CA ASP A 155 -21.40 19.42 -7.22
C ASP A 155 -21.13 18.29 -8.20
N GLN A 156 -22.22 17.75 -8.76
CA GLN A 156 -22.18 16.61 -9.67
C GLN A 156 -21.47 16.92 -11.01
N LYS A 157 -21.19 18.18 -11.34
CA LYS A 157 -20.38 18.52 -12.51
C LYS A 157 -18.90 18.46 -12.19
N LEU A 158 -18.51 19.00 -11.04
CA LEU A 158 -17.11 19.07 -10.64
C LEU A 158 -16.48 17.70 -10.38
N ILE A 159 -17.25 16.71 -9.93
CA ILE A 159 -16.68 15.35 -9.74
C ILE A 159 -16.17 14.71 -11.05
N PHE A 160 -16.54 15.24 -12.23
CA PHE A 160 -16.03 14.76 -13.52
C PHE A 160 -14.72 15.44 -13.94
N GLU A 161 -14.27 16.48 -13.23
CA GLU A 161 -12.95 17.07 -13.45
C GLU A 161 -11.85 16.18 -12.84
N ASP A 162 -10.58 16.50 -13.13
CA ASP A 162 -9.43 15.74 -12.60
C ASP A 162 -9.11 16.13 -11.14
N ILE A 163 -10.08 15.88 -10.24
CA ILE A 163 -10.01 16.29 -8.83
C ILE A 163 -8.98 15.50 -8.01
N LEU A 164 -8.50 14.38 -8.51
CA LEU A 164 -7.46 13.55 -7.89
C LEU A 164 -6.10 13.65 -8.59
N ALA A 165 -5.86 14.67 -9.43
CA ALA A 165 -4.64 14.79 -10.23
C ALA A 165 -3.34 14.59 -9.44
N PRO A 166 -3.08 15.28 -8.31
CA PRO A 166 -1.84 15.07 -7.54
C PRO A 166 -1.81 13.69 -6.85
N TYR A 167 -2.95 13.16 -6.42
CA TYR A 167 -3.05 11.81 -5.85
C TYR A 167 -2.69 10.75 -6.89
N ASN A 168 -3.24 10.85 -8.09
CA ASN A 168 -2.94 9.92 -9.17
C ASN A 168 -1.50 10.07 -9.67
N ALA A 169 -0.96 11.29 -9.72
CA ALA A 169 0.38 11.55 -10.23
C ALA A 169 1.46 10.87 -9.39
N PHE A 170 1.43 11.00 -8.04
CA PHE A 170 2.48 10.42 -7.21
C PHE A 170 2.44 8.89 -7.13
N ARG A 171 1.32 8.28 -7.48
CA ARG A 171 1.11 6.82 -7.44
C ARG A 171 1.42 6.11 -8.76
N LYS A 172 1.58 6.84 -9.85
CA LYS A 172 1.95 6.26 -11.14
C LYS A 172 3.38 5.72 -11.11
N ASN A 173 3.64 4.68 -11.88
CA ASN A 173 4.99 4.20 -12.12
C ASN A 173 5.83 5.30 -12.77
N ILE A 174 7.10 5.42 -12.38
CA ILE A 174 8.05 6.30 -13.04
C ILE A 174 8.37 5.70 -14.42
N GLN A 175 8.36 6.55 -15.45
CA GLN A 175 8.70 6.16 -16.80
C GLN A 175 9.96 6.89 -17.24
N PHE A 176 10.99 6.13 -17.61
CA PHE A 176 12.21 6.66 -18.18
C PHE A 176 12.06 6.79 -19.70
N GLN A 177 12.62 7.85 -20.28
CA GLN A 177 12.60 8.12 -21.72
C GLN A 177 14.03 8.36 -22.18
N ALA A 178 14.31 8.19 -23.47
CA ALA A 178 15.65 8.39 -24.04
C ALA A 178 16.21 9.82 -23.74
N LYS A 179 15.35 10.85 -23.70
CA LYS A 179 15.74 12.23 -23.35
C LYS A 179 16.32 12.39 -21.94
N HIS A 180 16.00 11.46 -21.02
CA HIS A 180 16.50 11.49 -19.64
C HIS A 180 17.94 11.00 -19.52
N LEU A 181 18.42 10.23 -20.53
CA LEU A 181 19.75 9.67 -20.58
C LEU A 181 20.78 10.71 -21.00
N ASP A 182 22.03 10.51 -20.61
CA ASP A 182 23.16 11.23 -21.20
C ASP A 182 23.22 10.96 -22.71
N SER A 183 23.67 11.95 -23.49
CA SER A 183 23.67 11.89 -24.95
C SER A 183 24.43 10.69 -25.52
N ILE A 184 25.49 10.23 -24.83
CA ILE A 184 26.30 9.07 -25.25
C ILE A 184 25.56 7.73 -25.16
N TYR A 185 24.45 7.69 -24.41
CA TYR A 185 23.61 6.49 -24.21
C TYR A 185 22.27 6.58 -24.97
N ARG A 186 22.04 7.66 -25.72
CA ARG A 186 20.86 7.78 -26.59
C ARG A 186 21.10 7.03 -27.87
N ASP A 187 20.18 6.15 -28.23
CA ASP A 187 20.22 5.49 -29.53
C ASP A 187 19.96 6.51 -30.64
N PRO A 188 20.93 6.75 -31.57
CA PRO A 188 20.75 7.65 -32.69
C PRO A 188 19.64 7.22 -33.65
N ASP A 189 19.34 5.92 -33.74
CA ASP A 189 18.32 5.36 -34.64
C ASP A 189 16.90 5.39 -34.06
N GLY A 190 16.74 5.90 -32.85
CA GLY A 190 15.43 6.20 -32.26
C GLY A 190 14.56 4.99 -31.95
N ILE A 191 15.13 3.79 -31.82
CA ILE A 191 14.39 2.61 -31.40
C ILE A 191 14.01 2.77 -29.93
N ASP A 192 12.73 3.05 -29.68
CA ASP A 192 12.23 3.27 -28.34
C ASP A 192 11.98 1.94 -27.61
N TYR A 193 13.07 1.28 -27.22
CA TYR A 193 13.02 0.06 -26.40
C TYR A 193 12.29 0.26 -25.08
N VAL A 194 12.25 1.50 -24.57
CA VAL A 194 11.58 1.85 -23.32
C VAL A 194 10.06 1.73 -23.47
N ASN A 195 9.50 2.18 -24.59
CA ASN A 195 8.06 2.04 -24.86
C ASN A 195 7.68 0.59 -25.16
N GLN A 196 8.54 -0.22 -25.79
CA GLN A 196 8.35 -1.66 -25.93
C GLN A 196 8.28 -2.36 -24.57
N TYR A 197 9.19 -2.02 -23.65
CA TYR A 197 9.22 -2.58 -22.30
C TYR A 197 8.00 -2.13 -21.47
N ASN A 198 7.61 -0.87 -21.54
CA ASN A 198 6.45 -0.34 -20.86
C ASN A 198 5.13 -0.95 -21.38
N GLY A 199 5.08 -1.42 -22.61
CA GLY A 199 3.95 -2.15 -23.18
C GLY A 199 3.73 -3.55 -22.57
N LEU A 200 4.81 -4.23 -22.16
CA LEU A 200 4.76 -5.55 -21.53
C LEU A 200 4.34 -5.54 -20.08
N SER A 201 4.44 -4.38 -19.38
CA SER A 201 4.10 -4.27 -17.97
C SER A 201 2.61 -4.02 -17.66
N LYS A 202 1.73 -4.05 -18.66
CA LYS A 202 0.31 -3.74 -18.54
C LYS A 202 -0.59 -4.92 -18.17
N ASP A 203 -0.05 -6.02 -17.68
CA ASP A 203 -0.87 -7.15 -17.24
C ASP A 203 -1.52 -6.86 -15.87
N SER A 204 -2.48 -5.92 -15.89
CA SER A 204 -3.32 -5.61 -14.73
C SER A 204 -4.23 -6.76 -14.31
N LEU A 205 -4.40 -7.77 -15.16
CA LEU A 205 -5.20 -8.97 -14.91
C LEU A 205 -4.49 -9.97 -13.99
N ALA A 206 -3.16 -9.86 -13.85
CA ALA A 206 -2.35 -10.75 -13.01
C ALA A 206 -2.22 -10.30 -11.55
N ILE A 207 -2.84 -9.16 -11.15
CA ILE A 207 -2.73 -8.65 -9.78
C ILE A 207 -3.68 -9.41 -8.87
N GLY A 208 -3.15 -9.99 -7.80
CA GLY A 208 -3.91 -10.73 -6.82
C GLY A 208 -2.97 -11.42 -5.84
N SER A 209 -3.45 -12.38 -5.11
CA SER A 209 -2.66 -13.28 -4.28
C SER A 209 -3.49 -14.47 -3.84
N ASN A 210 -2.83 -15.58 -3.54
CA ASN A 210 -3.42 -16.75 -2.92
C ASN A 210 -2.62 -17.09 -1.68
N ASN A 211 -3.27 -17.55 -0.64
CA ASN A 211 -2.62 -18.33 0.39
C ASN A 211 -3.57 -19.36 1.00
N TRP A 212 -2.99 -20.34 1.63
CA TRP A 212 -3.71 -21.29 2.44
C TRP A 212 -2.80 -21.88 3.53
N VAL A 213 -3.41 -22.27 4.62
CA VAL A 213 -2.78 -23.02 5.71
C VAL A 213 -3.62 -24.24 6.04
N LEU A 214 -2.96 -25.36 6.30
CA LEU A 214 -3.56 -26.63 6.69
C LEU A 214 -3.02 -27.03 8.07
N ASN A 215 -3.87 -27.53 8.94
CA ASN A 215 -3.42 -28.19 10.15
C ASN A 215 -3.13 -29.70 9.92
N GLY A 216 -2.53 -30.34 10.90
CA GLY A 216 -2.12 -31.74 10.79
C GLY A 216 -3.23 -32.75 10.50
N SER A 217 -4.51 -32.39 10.72
CA SER A 217 -5.64 -33.26 10.37
C SER A 217 -5.87 -33.42 8.86
N LYS A 218 -5.27 -32.54 8.08
CA LYS A 218 -5.36 -32.48 6.61
C LYS A 218 -4.09 -32.92 5.90
N THR A 219 -3.09 -33.41 6.62
CA THR A 219 -1.78 -33.78 6.08
C THR A 219 -1.41 -35.18 6.45
N ILE A 220 -0.62 -35.88 5.61
CA ILE A 220 -0.25 -37.30 5.82
C ILE A 220 0.66 -37.47 7.03
N ASP A 221 1.55 -36.51 7.26
CA ASP A 221 2.57 -36.55 8.31
C ASP A 221 2.16 -35.83 9.59
N GLY A 222 0.92 -35.33 9.65
CA GLY A 222 0.40 -34.62 10.82
C GLY A 222 0.98 -33.22 11.05
N ASN A 223 1.80 -32.70 10.14
CA ASN A 223 2.39 -31.38 10.25
C ASN A 223 1.49 -30.30 9.67
N THR A 224 1.68 -29.03 10.08
CA THR A 224 1.05 -27.88 9.44
C THR A 224 1.76 -27.52 8.15
N TYR A 225 0.99 -27.11 7.14
CA TYR A 225 1.53 -26.58 5.89
C TYR A 225 0.99 -25.19 5.59
N MET A 226 1.83 -24.37 5.00
CA MET A 226 1.44 -23.05 4.48
C MET A 226 1.96 -22.87 3.06
N ALA A 227 1.11 -22.32 2.18
CA ALA A 227 1.51 -21.79 0.90
C ALA A 227 1.09 -20.33 0.79
N ASN A 228 1.94 -19.51 0.18
CA ASN A 228 1.66 -18.10 -0.07
C ASN A 228 2.19 -17.70 -1.44
N ASP A 229 1.31 -17.13 -2.27
CA ASP A 229 1.55 -16.81 -3.66
C ASP A 229 1.07 -15.39 -3.98
N PRO A 230 1.87 -14.35 -3.65
CA PRO A 230 1.53 -12.97 -3.96
C PRO A 230 1.79 -12.69 -5.44
N HIS A 231 0.74 -12.39 -6.20
CA HIS A 231 0.85 -12.05 -7.60
C HIS A 231 1.35 -10.62 -7.76
N ARG A 232 2.51 -10.47 -8.36
CA ARG A 232 3.17 -9.19 -8.63
C ARG A 232 3.81 -9.21 -10.02
N THR A 233 4.03 -8.03 -10.58
CA THR A 233 4.79 -7.92 -11.83
C THR A 233 6.15 -8.59 -11.68
N ILE A 234 6.48 -9.47 -12.62
CA ILE A 234 7.81 -10.11 -12.69
C ILE A 234 8.78 -9.09 -13.28
N ALA A 235 9.77 -8.71 -12.48
CA ALA A 235 10.77 -7.71 -12.87
C ALA A 235 12.16 -8.07 -12.29
N ILE A 236 13.20 -7.52 -12.89
CA ILE A 236 14.57 -7.60 -12.40
C ILE A 236 15.10 -6.17 -12.23
N PRO A 237 15.49 -5.78 -11.01
CA PRO A 237 15.40 -6.53 -9.75
C PRO A 237 13.96 -6.78 -9.33
N SER A 238 13.73 -7.86 -8.55
CA SER A 238 12.42 -8.18 -7.99
C SER A 238 11.97 -7.13 -6.97
N LEU A 239 10.66 -6.99 -6.81
CA LEU A 239 10.05 -6.17 -5.75
C LEU A 239 10.52 -6.62 -4.36
N ARG A 240 10.69 -7.92 -4.15
CA ARG A 240 11.12 -8.46 -2.85
C ARG A 240 12.50 -9.11 -2.96
N TYR A 241 13.25 -9.00 -1.87
CA TYR A 241 14.49 -9.74 -1.68
C TYR A 241 14.29 -10.86 -0.65
N MET A 242 15.11 -11.90 -0.74
CA MET A 242 15.17 -12.96 0.26
C MET A 242 16.33 -12.75 1.21
N ALA A 243 16.08 -12.87 2.51
CA ALA A 243 17.11 -12.76 3.53
C ALA A 243 16.87 -13.74 4.68
N HIS A 244 17.96 -14.18 5.31
CA HIS A 244 17.96 -14.84 6.60
C HIS A 244 18.60 -13.91 7.63
N LEU A 245 17.82 -13.40 8.57
CA LEU A 245 18.24 -12.46 9.59
C LEU A 245 18.46 -13.22 10.89
N VAL A 246 19.72 -13.23 11.37
CA VAL A 246 20.11 -13.90 12.61
C VAL A 246 20.79 -12.88 13.53
N ALA A 247 20.23 -12.68 14.72
CA ALA A 247 20.75 -11.84 15.78
C ALA A 247 20.15 -12.29 17.11
N PRO A 248 20.63 -11.81 18.27
CA PRO A 248 19.99 -12.11 19.54
C PRO A 248 18.49 -11.78 19.53
N GLY A 249 17.64 -12.80 19.73
CA GLY A 249 16.19 -12.69 19.66
C GLY A 249 15.58 -12.67 18.24
N TRP A 250 16.40 -12.86 17.19
CA TRP A 250 16.00 -12.88 15.79
C TRP A 250 16.56 -14.12 15.09
N ASN A 251 15.69 -14.90 14.48
CA ASN A 251 16.06 -15.99 13.57
C ASN A 251 14.93 -16.18 12.59
N VAL A 252 14.91 -15.36 11.54
CA VAL A 252 13.80 -15.25 10.59
C VAL A 252 14.31 -15.27 9.16
N ILE A 253 13.66 -16.01 8.29
CA ILE A 253 13.97 -16.13 6.87
C ILE A 253 12.73 -15.89 6.03
N GLY A 254 12.87 -15.19 4.91
CA GLY A 254 11.77 -14.94 3.97
C GLY A 254 12.03 -13.75 3.08
N GLY A 255 10.93 -13.20 2.53
CA GLY A 255 10.93 -12.06 1.63
C GLY A 255 10.46 -10.78 2.31
N GLY A 256 11.14 -9.68 2.02
CA GLY A 256 10.77 -8.33 2.45
C GLY A 256 10.94 -7.31 1.33
N GLU A 257 10.37 -6.14 1.51
CA GLU A 257 10.56 -5.01 0.63
C GLU A 257 11.95 -4.41 0.89
N PRO A 258 12.75 -4.14 -0.16
CA PRO A 258 14.13 -3.71 0.03
C PRO A 258 14.30 -2.36 0.74
N GLU A 259 13.30 -1.49 0.69
CA GLU A 259 13.32 -0.15 1.27
C GLU A 259 13.00 -0.11 2.77
N ILE A 260 12.62 -1.24 3.37
CA ILE A 260 12.30 -1.33 4.80
C ILE A 260 13.04 -2.50 5.46
N PRO A 261 13.34 -2.45 6.77
CA PRO A 261 13.83 -3.60 7.51
C PRO A 261 12.70 -4.59 7.83
N GLY A 262 13.03 -5.88 8.01
CA GLY A 262 12.10 -6.94 8.40
C GLY A 262 11.76 -7.90 7.27
N ILE A 263 10.97 -8.92 7.61
CA ILE A 263 10.51 -9.98 6.71
C ILE A 263 8.99 -9.95 6.65
N SER A 264 8.43 -9.53 5.53
CA SER A 264 6.98 -9.37 5.34
C SER A 264 6.27 -10.72 5.19
N ILE A 265 6.91 -11.69 4.54
CA ILE A 265 6.43 -13.06 4.29
C ILE A 265 7.56 -14.02 4.57
N GLY A 266 7.37 -14.97 5.47
CA GLY A 266 8.42 -15.90 5.82
C GLY A 266 8.11 -16.78 7.01
N HIS A 267 9.14 -17.24 7.67
CA HIS A 267 9.03 -18.03 8.89
C HIS A 267 10.22 -17.77 9.84
N ASN A 268 10.00 -18.07 11.09
CA ASN A 268 11.04 -18.22 12.10
C ASN A 268 11.08 -19.69 12.59
N GLN A 269 11.75 -19.95 13.70
CA GLN A 269 11.82 -21.30 14.25
C GLN A 269 10.50 -21.82 14.86
N TYR A 270 9.50 -20.98 15.02
CA TYR A 270 8.23 -21.31 15.68
C TYR A 270 7.09 -21.48 14.70
N GLY A 271 6.97 -20.59 13.72
CA GLY A 271 5.89 -20.59 12.77
C GLY A 271 6.21 -19.82 11.49
N ALA A 272 5.29 -19.94 10.54
CA ALA A 272 5.32 -19.28 9.25
C ALA A 272 4.12 -18.35 9.08
N TRP A 273 4.30 -17.27 8.31
CA TRP A 273 3.23 -16.34 7.98
C TRP A 273 3.27 -15.91 6.53
N GLY A 274 2.07 -15.59 6.05
CA GLY A 274 1.84 -15.10 4.70
C GLY A 274 0.68 -14.11 4.67
N LEU A 275 0.49 -13.49 3.52
CA LEU A 275 -0.53 -12.45 3.37
C LEU A 275 -1.17 -12.46 1.98
N THR A 276 -2.43 -12.02 1.95
CA THR A 276 -3.16 -11.65 0.73
C THR A 276 -3.94 -10.37 0.99
N VAL A 277 -4.27 -9.62 -0.05
CA VAL A 277 -5.04 -8.38 0.13
C VAL A 277 -6.41 -8.64 0.77
N PHE A 278 -6.66 -7.95 1.90
CA PHE A 278 -7.97 -7.76 2.50
C PHE A 278 -8.38 -6.30 2.25
N ARG A 279 -9.43 -6.08 1.49
CA ARG A 279 -9.84 -4.74 1.07
C ARG A 279 -10.44 -3.94 2.24
N THR A 280 -9.58 -3.26 3.01
CA THR A 280 -10.01 -2.26 3.98
C THR A 280 -10.13 -0.91 3.30
N ASP A 281 -11.29 -0.27 3.42
CA ASP A 281 -11.49 1.09 2.93
C ASP A 281 -11.03 2.11 3.98
N GLY A 282 -9.93 2.79 3.71
CA GLY A 282 -9.26 3.74 4.61
C GLY A 282 -9.20 5.18 4.08
N GLU A 283 -10.00 5.53 3.07
CA GLU A 283 -9.96 6.86 2.44
C GLU A 283 -11.37 7.38 2.19
N ASP A 284 -11.57 8.71 2.28
CA ASP A 284 -12.83 9.37 1.90
C ASP A 284 -12.58 10.73 1.24
N LEU A 285 -13.41 11.06 0.26
CA LEU A 285 -13.35 12.29 -0.51
C LEU A 285 -14.38 13.32 -0.02
N TYR A 286 -13.88 14.43 0.49
CA TYR A 286 -14.69 15.51 1.04
C TYR A 286 -14.74 16.71 0.09
N GLN A 287 -15.96 17.16 -0.28
CA GLN A 287 -16.16 18.40 -0.99
C GLN A 287 -16.46 19.56 -0.02
N TYR A 288 -15.75 20.67 -0.17
CA TYR A 288 -15.93 21.88 0.64
C TYR A 288 -16.47 23.04 -0.16
N GLN A 289 -17.28 23.87 0.52
CA GLN A 289 -17.65 25.19 0.06
C GLN A 289 -16.61 26.22 0.54
N LEU A 290 -16.12 27.06 -0.39
CA LEU A 290 -15.20 28.15 -0.05
C LEU A 290 -15.95 29.44 0.27
N ASN A 291 -15.29 30.32 1.07
CA ASN A 291 -15.81 31.63 1.42
C ASN A 291 -15.74 32.57 0.19
N PRO A 292 -16.89 33.12 -0.27
CA PRO A 292 -16.88 34.05 -1.42
C PRO A 292 -16.05 35.31 -1.20
N LYS A 293 -15.89 35.74 0.08
CA LYS A 293 -15.09 36.94 0.43
C LYS A 293 -13.60 36.61 0.60
N ASN A 294 -13.27 35.35 0.92
CA ASN A 294 -11.89 34.89 1.07
C ASN A 294 -11.78 33.41 0.65
N PRO A 295 -11.44 33.10 -0.61
CA PRO A 295 -11.35 31.71 -1.11
C PRO A 295 -10.25 30.86 -0.48
N LEU A 296 -9.50 31.41 0.48
CA LEU A 296 -8.55 30.65 1.33
C LEU A 296 -9.18 30.14 2.62
N GLN A 297 -10.52 30.25 2.73
CA GLN A 297 -11.31 29.68 3.83
C GLN A 297 -12.35 28.71 3.30
N TYR A 298 -12.58 27.63 4.05
CA TYR A 298 -13.62 26.64 3.78
C TYR A 298 -14.66 26.62 4.91
N LYS A 299 -15.89 26.20 4.58
CA LYS A 299 -17.00 26.11 5.54
C LYS A 299 -17.00 24.77 6.27
N TYR A 300 -17.04 24.81 7.60
CA TYR A 300 -17.15 23.63 8.47
C TYR A 300 -18.01 23.95 9.69
N GLN A 301 -19.03 23.12 9.96
CA GLN A 301 -20.00 23.34 11.06
C GLN A 301 -20.56 24.78 11.11
N GLY A 302 -20.92 25.30 9.93
CA GLY A 302 -21.47 26.64 9.78
C GLY A 302 -20.47 27.79 9.85
N LYS A 303 -19.21 27.55 10.20
CA LYS A 303 -18.15 28.55 10.38
C LYS A 303 -17.12 28.49 9.23
N TRP A 304 -16.51 29.65 8.92
CA TRP A 304 -15.37 29.72 8.02
C TRP A 304 -14.07 29.37 8.76
N ARG A 305 -13.26 28.49 8.17
CA ARG A 305 -11.94 28.07 8.68
C ARG A 305 -10.87 28.29 7.63
N ASP A 306 -9.69 28.74 8.04
CA ASP A 306 -8.55 28.90 7.15
C ASP A 306 -7.97 27.53 6.77
N PHE A 307 -7.48 27.40 5.51
CA PHE A 307 -6.62 26.30 5.15
C PHE A 307 -5.28 26.40 5.89
N LYS A 308 -4.74 25.26 6.30
CA LYS A 308 -3.31 25.19 6.61
C LYS A 308 -2.54 25.18 5.30
N ILE A 309 -1.67 26.16 5.11
CA ILE A 309 -0.90 26.34 3.87
C ILE A 309 0.58 26.08 4.16
N ILE A 310 1.21 25.24 3.33
CA ILE A 310 2.64 24.97 3.38
C ILE A 310 3.23 25.38 2.03
N LYS A 311 4.22 26.28 2.06
CA LYS A 311 4.95 26.70 0.86
C LYS A 311 6.17 25.83 0.69
N GLU A 312 6.35 25.28 -0.49
CA GLU A 312 7.49 24.43 -0.84
C GLU A 312 8.02 24.78 -2.24
N LYS A 313 9.19 24.23 -2.55
CA LYS A 313 9.88 24.43 -3.82
C LYS A 313 10.41 23.10 -4.36
N ILE A 314 10.17 22.82 -5.63
CA ILE A 314 10.71 21.67 -6.35
C ILE A 314 11.84 22.16 -7.26
N VAL A 315 13.01 21.53 -7.17
CA VAL A 315 14.08 21.68 -8.13
C VAL A 315 13.73 20.88 -9.39
N VAL A 316 13.89 21.47 -10.56
CA VAL A 316 13.47 20.88 -11.83
C VAL A 316 14.65 20.79 -12.80
N LYS A 317 15.02 19.56 -13.24
CA LYS A 317 16.09 19.36 -14.24
C LYS A 317 15.78 20.13 -15.52
N GLY A 318 16.70 21.01 -15.93
CA GLY A 318 16.60 21.73 -17.19
C GLY A 318 15.58 22.87 -17.23
N ALA A 319 15.01 23.26 -16.09
CA ALA A 319 14.06 24.37 -15.99
C ALA A 319 14.26 25.15 -14.67
N ALA A 320 13.53 26.26 -14.52
CA ALA A 320 13.49 27.00 -13.27
C ALA A 320 12.78 26.19 -12.17
N ASP A 321 13.22 26.38 -10.93
CA ASP A 321 12.58 25.78 -9.77
C ASP A 321 11.10 26.17 -9.69
N LYS A 322 10.27 25.24 -9.25
CA LYS A 322 8.82 25.44 -9.11
C LYS A 322 8.45 25.72 -7.66
N GLU A 323 8.02 26.94 -7.37
CA GLU A 323 7.35 27.27 -6.10
C GLU A 323 5.87 26.91 -6.18
N PHE A 324 5.31 26.40 -5.06
CA PHE A 324 3.92 26.00 -4.97
C PHE A 324 3.43 25.99 -3.51
N GLU A 325 2.11 25.92 -3.34
CA GLU A 325 1.45 25.87 -2.05
C GLU A 325 0.67 24.56 -1.90
N LEU A 326 0.84 23.90 -0.76
CA LEU A 326 0.05 22.75 -0.33
C LEU A 326 -1.03 23.21 0.63
N TYR A 327 -2.26 22.84 0.35
CA TYR A 327 -3.43 23.22 1.15
C TYR A 327 -3.94 22.01 1.92
N TYR A 328 -4.32 22.23 3.18
CA TYR A 328 -4.90 21.20 4.04
C TYR A 328 -6.16 21.72 4.73
N THR A 329 -7.20 20.89 4.74
CA THR A 329 -8.36 21.04 5.61
C THR A 329 -8.14 20.28 6.92
N LEU A 330 -9.12 20.28 7.80
CA LEU A 330 -9.12 19.42 9.00
C LEU A 330 -9.17 17.92 8.63
N HIS A 331 -9.77 17.56 7.48
CA HIS A 331 -9.84 16.17 7.02
C HIS A 331 -8.59 15.69 6.28
N GLY A 332 -7.75 16.62 5.80
CA GLY A 332 -6.50 16.22 5.15
C GLY A 332 -6.11 17.08 3.94
N PRO A 333 -5.24 16.52 3.06
CA PRO A 333 -4.69 17.21 1.90
C PRO A 333 -5.78 17.56 0.87
N VAL A 334 -5.69 18.77 0.34
CA VAL A 334 -6.57 19.30 -0.72
C VAL A 334 -5.98 18.92 -2.08
N THR A 335 -6.67 18.07 -2.82
CA THR A 335 -6.25 17.61 -4.15
C THR A 335 -6.75 18.51 -5.27
N TYR A 336 -7.82 19.27 -5.03
CA TYR A 336 -8.42 20.16 -6.02
C TYR A 336 -8.94 21.43 -5.34
N LEU A 337 -8.58 22.59 -5.88
CA LEU A 337 -9.01 23.90 -5.41
C LEU A 337 -9.50 24.74 -6.58
N ASN A 338 -10.79 25.01 -6.65
CA ASN A 338 -11.42 25.85 -7.66
C ASN A 338 -11.99 27.11 -7.03
N LYS A 339 -11.19 28.18 -7.02
CA LYS A 339 -11.58 29.48 -6.43
C LYS A 339 -12.71 30.18 -7.20
N LYS A 340 -12.91 29.86 -8.50
CA LYS A 340 -14.00 30.42 -9.31
C LYS A 340 -15.34 29.75 -8.99
N ALA A 341 -15.33 28.42 -8.88
CA ALA A 341 -16.50 27.65 -8.49
C ALA A 341 -16.76 27.69 -6.98
N LEU A 342 -15.86 28.29 -6.19
CA LEU A 342 -15.90 28.34 -4.72
C LEU A 342 -16.02 26.92 -4.10
N LYS A 343 -15.26 25.95 -4.66
CA LYS A 343 -15.24 24.56 -4.24
C LYS A 343 -13.82 24.06 -4.08
N ALA A 344 -13.63 23.14 -3.14
CA ALA A 344 -12.40 22.37 -2.99
C ALA A 344 -12.73 20.91 -2.68
N PHE A 345 -11.81 19.99 -3.02
CA PHE A 345 -11.85 18.60 -2.63
C PHE A 345 -10.63 18.26 -1.81
N ALA A 346 -10.83 17.58 -0.70
CA ALA A 346 -9.77 17.06 0.16
C ALA A 346 -9.98 15.58 0.42
N VAL A 347 -8.86 14.85 0.57
CA VAL A 347 -8.87 13.42 0.86
C VAL A 347 -8.54 13.21 2.33
N ARG A 348 -9.39 12.48 3.05
CA ARG A 348 -9.08 11.96 4.38
C ARG A 348 -8.45 10.59 4.21
N CYS A 349 -7.24 10.42 4.73
CA CYS A 349 -6.46 9.19 4.56
C CYS A 349 -6.10 8.62 5.93
N ALA A 350 -6.62 7.45 6.29
CA ALA A 350 -6.25 6.75 7.52
C ALA A 350 -4.76 6.35 7.53
N TRP A 351 -4.16 6.13 6.37
CA TRP A 351 -2.74 5.81 6.23
C TRP A 351 -1.79 7.00 6.47
N LEU A 352 -2.31 8.22 6.66
CA LEU A 352 -1.52 9.36 7.15
C LEU A 352 -1.44 9.41 8.69
N GLU A 353 -2.19 8.59 9.40
CA GLU A 353 -2.03 8.40 10.85
C GLU A 353 -0.69 7.71 11.18
N PRO A 354 -0.21 7.79 12.45
CA PRO A 354 0.94 7.01 12.90
C PRO A 354 0.75 5.51 12.62
N GLY A 355 1.82 4.85 12.20
CA GLY A 355 1.77 3.43 11.83
C GLY A 355 1.32 3.15 10.39
N GLY A 356 1.20 4.18 9.55
CA GLY A 356 0.77 4.04 8.16
C GLY A 356 1.87 3.71 7.15
N SER A 357 3.09 3.38 7.56
CA SER A 357 4.12 2.87 6.65
C SER A 357 3.87 1.40 6.33
N PRO A 358 3.82 1.03 5.04
CA PRO A 358 3.49 -0.33 4.64
C PRO A 358 4.48 -1.37 5.16
N TYR A 359 3.96 -2.51 5.62
CA TYR A 359 4.67 -3.73 6.02
C TYR A 359 5.65 -3.61 7.20
N LEU A 360 5.95 -2.43 7.74
CA LEU A 360 6.91 -2.28 8.85
C LEU A 360 6.49 -2.99 10.14
N ALA A 361 5.21 -3.29 10.34
CA ALA A 361 4.74 -4.11 11.46
C ALA A 361 5.30 -5.55 11.43
N SER A 362 5.88 -6.00 10.31
CA SER A 362 6.62 -7.25 10.21
C SER A 362 7.74 -7.37 11.25
N LEU A 363 8.33 -6.25 11.68
CA LEU A 363 9.34 -6.25 12.75
C LEU A 363 8.85 -6.88 14.06
N ARG A 364 7.53 -6.83 14.36
CA ARG A 364 6.95 -7.54 15.51
C ARG A 364 6.62 -8.99 15.17
N MET A 365 6.15 -9.25 13.93
CA MET A 365 5.79 -10.57 13.45
C MET A 365 7.01 -11.49 13.38
N ASP A 366 8.17 -10.96 12.98
CA ASP A 366 9.45 -11.67 12.87
C ASP A 366 9.87 -12.37 14.17
N GLN A 367 9.41 -11.88 15.33
CA GLN A 367 9.76 -12.39 16.66
C GLN A 367 8.63 -13.19 17.32
N ALA A 368 7.47 -13.32 16.68
CA ALA A 368 6.33 -14.06 17.22
C ALA A 368 6.66 -15.57 17.38
N LYS A 369 6.28 -16.15 18.51
CA LYS A 369 6.57 -17.54 18.86
C LYS A 369 5.36 -18.47 18.78
N ASN A 370 4.16 -17.90 18.73
CA ASN A 370 2.89 -18.60 18.67
C ASN A 370 1.83 -17.70 18.03
N TRP A 371 0.65 -18.26 17.82
CA TRP A 371 -0.48 -17.55 17.24
C TRP A 371 -0.87 -16.27 18.00
N GLU A 372 -0.90 -16.31 19.33
CA GLU A 372 -1.34 -15.15 20.13
C GLU A 372 -0.35 -13.97 20.02
N GLU A 373 0.96 -14.26 20.03
CA GLU A 373 1.99 -13.23 19.81
C GLU A 373 1.93 -12.69 18.39
N PHE A 374 1.70 -13.55 17.39
CA PHE A 374 1.53 -13.12 16.00
C PHE A 374 0.28 -12.27 15.81
N LYS A 375 -0.86 -12.70 16.37
CA LYS A 375 -2.11 -11.95 16.36
C LYS A 375 -1.95 -10.59 17.03
N PHE A 376 -1.25 -10.53 18.17
CA PHE A 376 -0.90 -9.26 18.81
C PHE A 376 -0.02 -8.37 17.92
N ALA A 377 0.99 -8.94 17.23
CA ALA A 377 1.81 -8.21 16.28
C ALA A 377 0.99 -7.64 15.12
N CYS A 378 -0.04 -8.36 14.65
CA CYS A 378 -0.97 -7.89 13.64
C CYS A 378 -1.70 -6.61 14.04
N SER A 379 -1.92 -6.34 15.33
CA SER A 379 -2.59 -5.13 15.81
C SER A 379 -1.87 -3.82 15.47
N PHE A 380 -0.60 -3.90 15.05
CA PHE A 380 0.23 -2.79 14.60
C PHE A 380 0.32 -2.67 13.08
N SER A 381 -0.32 -3.57 12.33
CA SER A 381 -0.28 -3.58 10.85
C SER A 381 -1.40 -2.71 10.28
N ASN A 382 -1.20 -1.39 10.29
CA ASN A 382 -2.18 -0.45 9.80
C ASN A 382 -2.29 -0.45 8.27
N ILE A 383 -1.18 -0.66 7.55
CA ILE A 383 -1.09 -0.64 6.09
C ILE A 383 -0.13 -1.74 5.61
N PRO A 384 -0.52 -2.44 4.52
CA PRO A 384 -1.81 -2.47 3.84
C PRO A 384 -2.88 -3.24 4.61
N GLY A 385 -4.14 -3.19 4.11
CA GLY A 385 -5.18 -4.11 4.55
C GLY A 385 -4.93 -5.50 4.00
N GLU A 386 -4.61 -6.46 4.86
CA GLU A 386 -4.22 -7.80 4.47
C GLU A 386 -4.95 -8.88 5.27
N ASN A 387 -5.10 -10.04 4.66
CA ASN A 387 -5.38 -11.31 5.34
C ASN A 387 -4.03 -11.86 5.82
N MET A 388 -3.72 -11.73 7.09
CA MET A 388 -2.53 -12.31 7.68
C MET A 388 -2.83 -13.73 8.12
N VAL A 389 -2.07 -14.72 7.62
CA VAL A 389 -2.21 -16.12 8.00
C VAL A 389 -0.97 -16.60 8.75
N TRP A 390 -1.18 -17.53 9.66
CA TRP A 390 -0.17 -18.16 10.50
C TRP A 390 -0.32 -19.67 10.50
N ALA A 391 0.80 -20.38 10.52
CA ALA A 391 0.87 -21.81 10.81
C ALA A 391 2.09 -22.09 11.67
N ASP A 392 1.96 -22.85 12.77
CA ASP A 392 3.06 -23.12 13.67
C ASP A 392 3.38 -24.62 13.81
N ARG A 393 4.49 -24.89 14.47
CA ARG A 393 5.00 -26.25 14.72
C ARG A 393 4.17 -27.01 15.75
N GLU A 394 3.35 -26.31 16.53
CA GLU A 394 2.45 -26.89 17.54
C GLU A 394 1.13 -27.36 16.92
N GLY A 395 0.94 -27.15 15.62
CA GLY A 395 -0.27 -27.57 14.90
C GLY A 395 -1.33 -26.49 14.77
N ASN A 396 -1.10 -25.29 15.28
CA ASN A 396 -2.08 -24.20 15.20
C ASN A 396 -2.03 -23.50 13.84
N ILE A 397 -3.21 -23.14 13.36
CA ILE A 397 -3.39 -22.28 12.20
C ILE A 397 -4.27 -21.08 12.56
N GLY A 398 -3.96 -19.91 12.00
CA GLY A 398 -4.69 -18.68 12.30
C GLY A 398 -4.81 -17.74 11.14
N TRP A 399 -5.84 -16.91 11.18
CA TRP A 399 -6.06 -15.80 10.26
C TRP A 399 -6.53 -14.57 11.02
N GLN A 400 -5.96 -13.40 10.70
CA GLN A 400 -6.36 -12.09 11.18
C GLN A 400 -6.42 -11.11 10.02
N ALA A 401 -7.58 -10.50 9.79
CA ALA A 401 -7.67 -9.35 8.89
C ALA A 401 -7.02 -8.13 9.53
N VAL A 402 -6.08 -7.49 8.82
CA VAL A 402 -5.40 -6.28 9.30
C VAL A 402 -5.74 -5.05 8.44
N GLY A 403 -5.18 -3.91 8.77
CA GLY A 403 -5.40 -2.63 8.12
C GLY A 403 -6.26 -1.68 8.96
N ILE A 404 -5.86 -0.40 8.99
CA ILE A 404 -6.60 0.65 9.70
C ILE A 404 -7.96 0.88 9.05
N ALA A 405 -9.03 0.79 9.84
CA ALA A 405 -10.41 0.81 9.37
C ALA A 405 -11.19 1.93 10.06
N PRO A 406 -11.48 3.05 9.39
CA PRO A 406 -12.32 4.10 9.96
C PRO A 406 -13.76 3.63 10.12
N ILE A 407 -14.38 4.01 11.24
CA ILE A 407 -15.79 3.74 11.53
C ILE A 407 -16.62 4.86 10.90
N ARG A 408 -17.51 4.51 9.98
CA ARG A 408 -18.42 5.42 9.28
C ARG A 408 -19.86 5.16 9.72
N GLU A 409 -20.37 5.97 10.64
CA GLU A 409 -21.72 5.75 11.20
C GLU A 409 -22.84 6.14 10.23
N THR A 410 -22.63 7.15 9.38
CA THR A 410 -23.69 7.78 8.59
C THR A 410 -23.55 7.62 7.07
N PHE A 411 -22.43 7.11 6.58
CA PHE A 411 -22.13 6.98 5.17
C PHE A 411 -21.27 5.73 4.87
N SER A 412 -21.19 5.35 3.62
CA SER A 412 -20.52 4.09 3.21
C SER A 412 -19.04 4.23 2.86
N GLY A 413 -18.54 5.45 2.60
CA GLY A 413 -17.20 5.67 2.05
C GLY A 413 -17.10 5.36 0.55
N LEU A 414 -18.21 5.11 -0.15
CA LEU A 414 -18.21 4.71 -1.56
C LEU A 414 -18.62 5.83 -2.53
N VAL A 415 -18.96 7.01 -2.01
CA VAL A 415 -19.27 8.20 -2.81
C VAL A 415 -18.78 9.44 -2.07
N PRO A 416 -18.37 10.51 -2.79
CA PRO A 416 -17.94 11.76 -2.18
C PRO A 416 -19.00 12.37 -1.27
N VAL A 417 -18.56 12.96 -0.15
CA VAL A 417 -19.43 13.56 0.86
C VAL A 417 -19.10 15.04 1.10
N PRO A 418 -20.05 15.87 1.60
CA PRO A 418 -19.77 17.23 2.02
C PRO A 418 -18.82 17.29 3.23
N GLY A 419 -17.80 18.14 3.15
CA GLY A 419 -16.87 18.42 4.25
C GLY A 419 -17.39 19.43 5.26
N ASN A 420 -18.69 19.39 5.54
CA ASN A 420 -19.40 20.37 6.36
C ASN A 420 -19.55 19.98 7.84
N GLY A 421 -19.07 18.78 8.24
CA GLY A 421 -19.18 18.23 9.59
C GLY A 421 -20.33 17.25 9.81
N SER A 422 -21.07 16.87 8.73
CA SER A 422 -22.15 15.87 8.80
C SER A 422 -21.68 14.44 8.56
N TYR A 423 -20.47 14.26 8.05
CA TYR A 423 -19.91 12.97 7.61
C TYR A 423 -18.54 12.76 8.26
N GLU A 424 -18.54 12.45 9.55
CA GLU A 424 -17.31 12.27 10.31
C GLU A 424 -16.99 10.80 10.56
N TRP A 425 -15.70 10.49 10.74
CA TRP A 425 -15.29 9.19 11.25
C TRP A 425 -15.48 9.14 12.77
N GLY A 426 -16.14 8.11 13.28
CA GLY A 426 -16.30 7.84 14.70
C GLY A 426 -15.07 7.21 15.36
N GLY A 427 -13.90 7.31 14.76
CA GLY A 427 -12.66 6.66 15.19
C GLY A 427 -12.26 5.51 14.29
N TYR A 428 -11.46 4.59 14.84
CA TYR A 428 -10.98 3.42 14.12
C TYR A 428 -11.38 2.12 14.81
N LEU A 429 -11.78 1.12 14.04
CA LEU A 429 -12.01 -0.21 14.57
C LEU A 429 -10.66 -0.83 14.99
N PRO A 430 -10.51 -1.28 16.25
CA PRO A 430 -9.30 -1.99 16.66
C PRO A 430 -9.03 -3.20 15.75
N ILE A 431 -7.80 -3.37 15.29
CA ILE A 431 -7.46 -4.44 14.33
C ILE A 431 -7.83 -5.82 14.87
N LEU A 432 -7.67 -6.06 16.16
CA LEU A 432 -8.04 -7.35 16.77
C LEU A 432 -9.55 -7.63 16.80
N GLU A 433 -10.39 -6.60 16.62
CA GLU A 433 -11.84 -6.73 16.47
C GLU A 433 -12.26 -6.94 15.01
N LYS A 434 -11.33 -6.82 14.06
CA LYS A 434 -11.59 -7.20 12.66
C LYS A 434 -11.80 -8.71 12.55
N PRO A 435 -12.34 -9.19 11.41
CA PRO A 435 -12.58 -10.61 11.23
C PRO A 435 -11.30 -11.43 11.45
N ASN A 436 -11.44 -12.55 12.18
CA ASN A 436 -10.34 -13.45 12.44
C ASN A 436 -10.87 -14.88 12.70
N SER A 437 -9.98 -15.86 12.64
CA SER A 437 -10.27 -17.26 12.94
C SER A 437 -9.01 -17.97 13.41
N SER A 438 -9.14 -18.90 14.34
CA SER A 438 -8.05 -19.78 14.76
C SER A 438 -8.56 -21.21 14.88
N ASN A 439 -7.75 -22.15 14.40
CA ASN A 439 -8.01 -23.59 14.47
C ASN A 439 -9.46 -23.97 14.07
N PRO A 440 -9.97 -23.52 12.88
CA PRO A 440 -11.33 -23.85 12.48
C PRO A 440 -11.51 -25.37 12.34
N GLU A 441 -12.71 -25.89 12.65
CA GLU A 441 -13.04 -27.32 12.57
C GLU A 441 -12.74 -27.94 11.20
N LYS A 442 -12.88 -27.14 10.11
CA LYS A 442 -12.56 -27.60 8.76
C LYS A 442 -11.07 -27.91 8.54
N GLY A 443 -10.19 -27.54 9.48
CA GLY A 443 -8.76 -27.87 9.49
C GLY A 443 -7.91 -27.08 8.49
N TYR A 444 -8.45 -26.05 7.86
CA TYR A 444 -7.72 -25.17 6.94
C TYR A 444 -8.29 -23.76 6.89
N ILE A 445 -7.49 -22.84 6.38
CA ILE A 445 -7.88 -21.46 6.04
C ILE A 445 -7.32 -21.16 4.65
N ALA A 446 -8.14 -20.59 3.76
CA ALA A 446 -7.72 -20.23 2.41
C ALA A 446 -8.21 -18.83 2.05
N THR A 447 -7.37 -18.05 1.38
CA THR A 447 -7.70 -16.71 0.89
C THR A 447 -7.18 -16.49 -0.53
N ALA A 448 -8.02 -15.91 -1.38
CA ALA A 448 -7.71 -15.52 -2.74
C ALA A 448 -8.27 -14.12 -3.06
N ASN A 449 -8.24 -13.22 -2.07
CA ASN A 449 -8.78 -11.85 -2.09
C ASN A 449 -10.33 -11.77 -2.06
N GLN A 450 -11.04 -12.90 -1.98
CA GLN A 450 -12.48 -12.91 -1.76
C GLN A 450 -12.81 -12.55 -0.30
N ASN A 451 -14.07 -12.23 -0.04
CA ASN A 451 -14.55 -12.01 1.32
C ASN A 451 -14.66 -13.34 2.08
N ILE A 452 -13.81 -13.54 3.08
CA ILE A 452 -13.84 -14.70 3.98
C ILE A 452 -14.34 -14.34 5.40
N THR A 453 -14.91 -13.16 5.55
CA THR A 453 -15.46 -12.70 6.83
C THR A 453 -16.59 -13.61 7.27
N PRO A 454 -16.59 -14.12 8.51
CA PRO A 454 -17.67 -14.94 9.03
C PRO A 454 -19.05 -14.28 8.90
N SER A 455 -20.08 -15.01 8.57
CA SER A 455 -21.43 -14.50 8.33
C SER A 455 -22.07 -13.82 9.56
N ASN A 456 -21.61 -14.17 10.75
CA ASN A 456 -22.06 -13.56 12.02
C ASN A 456 -21.30 -12.28 12.39
N TYR A 457 -20.34 -11.84 11.58
CA TYR A 457 -19.62 -10.60 11.83
C TYR A 457 -20.54 -9.36 11.62
N THR A 458 -20.44 -8.40 12.51
CA THR A 458 -21.41 -7.29 12.58
C THR A 458 -20.85 -5.91 12.23
N ARG A 459 -19.51 -5.71 12.29
CA ARG A 459 -18.85 -4.41 12.10
C ARG A 459 -18.55 -4.09 10.62
N TRP A 460 -19.54 -4.28 9.76
CA TRP A 460 -19.44 -3.97 8.34
C TRP A 460 -19.29 -2.47 8.03
N ASP A 461 -19.66 -1.63 8.99
CA ASP A 461 -19.49 -0.17 8.96
C ASP A 461 -18.01 0.27 8.84
N ALA A 462 -17.07 -0.63 9.16
CA ALA A 462 -15.65 -0.33 9.19
C ALA A 462 -14.80 -1.14 8.18
N ILE A 463 -15.33 -2.19 7.52
CA ILE A 463 -14.50 -3.05 6.67
C ILE A 463 -14.81 -3.02 5.17
N GLY A 464 -15.89 -2.35 4.76
CA GLY A 464 -16.18 -2.11 3.35
C GLY A 464 -17.16 -3.09 2.71
N TYR A 465 -17.40 -2.91 1.40
CA TYR A 465 -18.49 -3.54 0.63
C TYR A 465 -18.03 -4.11 -0.71
N THR A 466 -16.74 -3.96 -1.07
CA THR A 466 -16.18 -4.40 -2.35
C THR A 466 -15.04 -5.39 -2.14
N TRP A 467 -15.07 -6.50 -2.87
CA TRP A 467 -14.12 -7.60 -2.78
C TRP A 467 -13.82 -8.15 -4.16
N SER A 468 -12.80 -8.99 -4.27
CA SER A 468 -12.61 -9.80 -5.47
C SER A 468 -13.73 -10.83 -5.59
N ASP A 469 -14.00 -11.30 -6.82
CA ASP A 469 -14.94 -12.40 -7.04
C ASP A 469 -14.52 -13.66 -6.28
N PRO A 470 -15.45 -14.57 -5.95
CA PRO A 470 -15.18 -15.72 -5.13
C PRO A 470 -14.55 -16.91 -5.88
N TYR A 471 -14.55 -16.92 -7.22
CA TYR A 471 -14.26 -18.13 -8.02
C TYR A 471 -12.89 -18.75 -7.72
N ARG A 472 -11.83 -17.94 -7.58
CA ARG A 472 -10.51 -18.46 -7.19
C ARG A 472 -10.51 -19.02 -5.77
N GLY A 473 -11.19 -18.34 -4.84
CA GLY A 473 -11.32 -18.77 -3.46
C GLY A 473 -12.09 -20.07 -3.32
N GLU A 474 -13.23 -20.18 -3.99
CA GLU A 474 -14.05 -21.40 -4.04
C GLU A 474 -13.24 -22.59 -4.56
N ARG A 475 -12.48 -22.39 -5.65
CA ARG A 475 -11.63 -23.44 -6.18
C ARG A 475 -10.51 -23.85 -5.22
N ILE A 476 -9.89 -22.91 -4.53
CA ILE A 476 -8.88 -23.23 -3.51
C ILE A 476 -9.54 -23.98 -2.32
N ASP A 477 -10.76 -23.64 -1.93
CA ASP A 477 -11.49 -24.34 -0.86
C ASP A 477 -11.85 -25.78 -1.25
N GLU A 478 -12.18 -26.05 -2.52
CA GLU A 478 -12.47 -27.41 -3.02
C GLU A 478 -11.28 -28.37 -2.87
N VAL A 479 -10.04 -27.89 -3.07
CA VAL A 479 -8.84 -28.72 -3.06
C VAL A 479 -8.57 -29.36 -1.69
N PRO A 480 -8.54 -28.66 -0.55
CA PRO A 480 -8.36 -29.28 0.76
C PRO A 480 -9.52 -30.21 1.15
N VAL A 481 -10.71 -30.02 0.59
CA VAL A 481 -11.86 -30.91 0.81
C VAL A 481 -11.70 -32.19 0.00
N SER A 482 -11.27 -32.10 -1.25
CA SER A 482 -11.13 -33.25 -2.16
C SER A 482 -9.92 -34.12 -1.84
N TYR A 483 -8.84 -33.52 -1.35
CA TYR A 483 -7.60 -34.20 -0.96
C TYR A 483 -7.50 -34.24 0.56
N THR A 484 -8.01 -35.31 1.15
CA THR A 484 -7.99 -35.50 2.61
C THR A 484 -6.58 -35.68 3.19
N HIS A 485 -5.56 -35.93 2.34
CA HIS A 485 -4.15 -36.10 2.75
C HIS A 485 -3.21 -35.52 1.68
N LEU A 486 -2.84 -34.27 1.82
CA LEU A 486 -1.83 -33.64 0.96
C LEU A 486 -0.41 -34.10 1.33
N ARG A 487 0.44 -34.33 0.32
CA ARG A 487 1.85 -34.71 0.51
C ARG A 487 2.73 -33.45 0.54
N ALA A 488 3.85 -33.51 1.27
CA ALA A 488 4.79 -32.39 1.42
C ALA A 488 5.37 -31.81 0.11
N HIS A 489 5.32 -32.56 -1.00
CA HIS A 489 5.82 -32.10 -2.30
C HIS A 489 4.75 -31.48 -3.20
N GLU A 490 3.48 -31.50 -2.79
CA GLU A 490 2.40 -30.83 -3.53
C GLU A 490 2.39 -29.36 -3.16
N THR A 491 3.30 -28.60 -3.79
CA THR A 491 3.40 -27.15 -3.62
C THR A 491 2.22 -26.46 -4.29
N SER A 492 1.94 -25.23 -3.89
CA SER A 492 0.93 -24.37 -4.53
C SER A 492 1.08 -24.29 -6.06
N LEU A 493 2.32 -24.40 -6.57
CA LEU A 493 2.61 -24.44 -8.01
C LEU A 493 2.01 -25.70 -8.67
N HIS A 494 2.15 -26.87 -8.06
CA HIS A 494 1.58 -28.10 -8.58
C HIS A 494 0.04 -28.09 -8.51
N LEU A 495 -0.53 -27.49 -7.47
CA LEU A 495 -1.98 -27.32 -7.37
C LEU A 495 -2.53 -26.34 -8.39
N VAL A 496 -1.83 -25.20 -8.61
CA VAL A 496 -2.22 -24.20 -9.63
C VAL A 496 -2.01 -24.73 -11.04
N CYS A 497 -0.90 -25.43 -11.35
CA CYS A 497 -0.69 -26.03 -12.66
C CYS A 497 -1.69 -27.15 -12.98
N ARG A 498 -2.10 -27.97 -12.02
CA ARG A 498 -3.18 -28.95 -12.20
C ARG A 498 -4.53 -28.27 -12.44
N LEU A 499 -4.81 -27.15 -11.75
CA LEU A 499 -6.01 -26.34 -11.92
C LEU A 499 -6.15 -25.71 -13.31
N LEU A 500 -5.04 -25.51 -14.03
CA LEU A 500 -5.02 -24.95 -15.38
C LEU A 500 -5.04 -26.04 -16.48
N LEU A 501 -4.84 -27.31 -16.13
CA LEU A 501 -4.75 -28.42 -17.07
C LEU A 501 -5.95 -29.38 -17.01
N GLU A 502 -6.80 -29.29 -16.00
CA GLU A 502 -8.12 -29.92 -15.88
C GLU A 502 -9.24 -28.91 -16.18
#